data_d5212404aaffc90527ebed23860e0bd8
#
_entry.id   d5212404aaffc90527ebed23860e0bd8
#
_cell.length_a   1.000
_cell.length_b   1.000
_cell.length_c   1.000
_cell.angle_alpha   90.00
_cell.angle_beta   90.00
_cell.angle_gamma   90.00
#
_symmetry.space_group_name_H-M   'P 1'
#
loop_
_entity.id
_entity.type
_entity.pdbx_description
1 polymer ?
#
loop_
_entity_poly.entity_id
_entity_poly.type
_entity_poly.pdbx_seq_one_letter_code
_entity_poly.pdbx_strand_id
1 'polypeptide(L)'
;MGEHQDTLRHSTNWQRFALFNHDTVPDKGRNLYGSHPFYLVMENDGLSHGVFLKNSDPMEVILQPTPAITFRALGGIIDLYFLLGPTPQEVRFLKLSNSYCVLLVCCLSCLQVIQQYTDVIGRPAMPPYWGLGFHLCRYNYGSMNRTREIWERTRAAGIPFDVQWNDLDYMDTAKDFTYDRNKFAGLPEFVHEIHSVGMHYIPLIDPGISNSEFKSQYPPYDEGISMNVFVKNSAEPDAPPFVGKVWNTVSTVWPDFTHPNATEYWTNQLKSFHDEVTCVYLPTILEI
;
A
#
# COMPACT_ATOMS: atom_id res chain seq x y z
N MET A 1 -14.14 -1.17 -7.48
CA MET A 1 -14.29 -0.48 -6.19
C MET A 1 -13.95 -1.48 -5.10
N GLY A 2 -12.82 -1.42 -4.57
CA GLY A 2 -12.29 -2.31 -3.53
C GLY A 2 -11.52 -1.45 -2.53
N GLU A 3 -11.05 -1.99 -1.48
CA GLU A 3 -11.08 -3.39 -1.09
C GLU A 3 -12.22 -3.65 -0.08
N HIS A 4 -13.04 -4.68 -0.32
CA HIS A 4 -14.17 -5.05 0.54
C HIS A 4 -14.31 -6.58 0.60
N GLN A 5 -14.81 -7.11 1.71
CA GLN A 5 -15.12 -8.53 1.90
C GLN A 5 -16.45 -8.95 1.27
N ASP A 6 -17.05 -8.13 0.44
CA ASP A 6 -18.29 -8.43 -0.27
C ASP A 6 -18.06 -9.25 -1.55
N THR A 7 -19.15 -9.64 -2.21
CA THR A 7 -19.05 -10.31 -3.50
C THR A 7 -18.49 -9.37 -4.57
N LEU A 8 -17.76 -9.93 -5.54
CA LEU A 8 -17.20 -9.16 -6.67
C LEU A 8 -18.30 -8.44 -7.48
N ARG A 9 -19.48 -9.04 -7.60
CA ARG A 9 -20.67 -8.42 -8.20
C ARG A 9 -21.44 -7.66 -7.12
N HIS A 10 -21.47 -6.35 -7.23
CA HIS A 10 -22.18 -5.48 -6.31
C HIS A 10 -23.66 -5.34 -6.63
N SER A 11 -24.48 -5.15 -5.61
CA SER A 11 -25.89 -4.86 -5.74
C SER A 11 -26.12 -3.38 -6.05
N THR A 12 -27.05 -3.07 -6.95
CA THR A 12 -27.50 -1.69 -7.20
C THR A 12 -28.58 -1.21 -6.22
N ASN A 13 -28.95 -2.01 -5.24
CA ASN A 13 -29.98 -1.61 -4.26
C ASN A 13 -29.38 -0.74 -3.13
N TRP A 14 -29.07 0.51 -3.47
CA TRP A 14 -28.56 1.52 -2.53
C TRP A 14 -27.30 1.10 -1.75
N GLN A 15 -26.46 0.24 -2.35
CA GLN A 15 -25.20 -0.14 -1.74
C GLN A 15 -24.23 1.06 -1.73
N ARG A 16 -23.53 1.25 -0.61
CA ARG A 16 -22.61 2.36 -0.38
C ARG A 16 -21.23 1.84 -0.04
N PHE A 17 -20.21 2.51 -0.56
CA PHE A 17 -18.80 2.24 -0.29
C PHE A 17 -18.09 3.53 0.08
N ALA A 18 -17.39 3.53 1.20
CA ALA A 18 -16.41 4.56 1.50
C ALA A 18 -15.07 4.18 0.84
N LEU A 19 -14.51 5.05 0.03
CA LEU A 19 -13.14 4.93 -0.46
C LEU A 19 -12.25 5.80 0.40
N PHE A 20 -11.91 5.25 1.56
CA PHE A 20 -11.06 5.84 2.58
C PHE A 20 -10.44 4.69 3.36
N ASN A 21 -9.21 4.33 3.02
CA ASN A 21 -8.55 3.12 3.50
C ASN A 21 -8.49 3.07 5.02
N HIS A 22 -8.72 1.88 5.57
CA HIS A 22 -8.81 1.70 7.01
C HIS A 22 -8.14 0.40 7.43
N ASP A 23 -7.26 0.49 8.43
CA ASP A 23 -6.68 -0.67 9.09
C ASP A 23 -7.73 -1.30 10.03
N THR A 24 -8.30 -2.40 9.59
CA THR A 24 -9.32 -3.13 10.35
C THR A 24 -9.36 -4.59 9.95
N VAL A 25 -9.88 -5.42 10.86
CA VAL A 25 -10.17 -6.82 10.54
C VAL A 25 -11.18 -6.89 9.39
N PRO A 26 -10.94 -7.73 8.36
CA PRO A 26 -11.89 -7.92 7.28
C PRO A 26 -13.26 -8.31 7.78
N ASP A 27 -14.26 -7.48 7.51
CA ASP A 27 -15.66 -7.70 7.87
C ASP A 27 -16.57 -7.09 6.81
N LYS A 28 -17.80 -7.59 6.75
CA LYS A 28 -18.80 -7.12 5.79
C LYS A 28 -19.07 -5.63 5.92
N GLY A 29 -19.09 -4.92 4.78
CA GLY A 29 -19.35 -3.49 4.72
C GLY A 29 -18.21 -2.61 5.26
N ARG A 30 -17.07 -3.19 5.61
CA ARG A 30 -15.88 -2.44 5.99
C ARG A 30 -15.08 -2.04 4.76
N ASN A 31 -14.55 -0.81 4.80
CA ASN A 31 -13.49 -0.39 3.89
C ASN A 31 -12.16 -0.93 4.45
N LEU A 32 -11.34 -1.55 3.58
CA LEU A 32 -10.09 -2.18 3.97
C LEU A 32 -8.88 -1.36 3.50
N TYR A 33 -7.76 -2.02 3.16
CA TYR A 33 -6.49 -1.35 2.92
C TYR A 33 -6.38 -0.68 1.55
N GLY A 34 -7.10 -1.17 0.53
CA GLY A 34 -7.03 -0.65 -0.84
C GLY A 34 -8.31 0.05 -1.28
N SER A 35 -8.19 1.06 -2.13
CA SER A 35 -9.35 1.66 -2.79
C SER A 35 -9.01 2.13 -4.19
N HIS A 36 -9.93 1.85 -5.12
CA HIS A 36 -9.84 2.27 -6.51
C HIS A 36 -11.19 2.82 -6.95
N PRO A 37 -11.30 4.09 -7.33
CA PRO A 37 -12.53 4.66 -7.87
C PRO A 37 -12.76 4.21 -9.32
N PHE A 38 -12.74 2.91 -9.52
CA PHE A 38 -12.94 2.22 -10.80
C PHE A 38 -14.07 1.21 -10.66
N TYR A 39 -14.92 1.14 -11.67
CA TYR A 39 -15.92 0.09 -11.79
C TYR A 39 -15.92 -0.54 -13.17
N LEU A 40 -16.32 -1.79 -13.22
CA LEU A 40 -16.52 -2.58 -14.41
C LEU A 40 -18.00 -2.99 -14.52
N VAL A 41 -18.60 -2.78 -15.66
CA VAL A 41 -19.95 -3.24 -15.99
C VAL A 41 -19.87 -4.32 -17.05
N MET A 42 -20.62 -5.38 -16.86
CA MET A 42 -20.93 -6.39 -17.89
C MET A 42 -22.36 -6.14 -18.36
N GLU A 43 -22.52 -5.86 -19.64
CA GLU A 43 -23.81 -5.62 -20.26
C GLU A 43 -24.52 -6.93 -20.60
N ASN A 44 -25.83 -6.88 -20.87
CA ASN A 44 -26.61 -8.08 -21.15
C ASN A 44 -26.24 -8.79 -22.47
N ASP A 45 -25.65 -8.07 -23.39
CA ASP A 45 -25.14 -8.58 -24.68
C ASP A 45 -23.73 -9.20 -24.57
N GLY A 46 -23.17 -9.25 -23.37
CA GLY A 46 -21.82 -9.77 -23.10
C GLY A 46 -20.70 -8.76 -23.29
N LEU A 47 -21.02 -7.55 -23.61
CA LEU A 47 -20.07 -6.45 -23.73
C LEU A 47 -19.70 -5.91 -22.36
N SER A 48 -18.59 -5.19 -22.28
CA SER A 48 -18.15 -4.62 -21.02
C SER A 48 -17.58 -3.21 -21.20
N HIS A 49 -17.78 -2.38 -20.20
CA HIS A 49 -17.10 -1.10 -20.09
C HIS A 49 -16.60 -0.88 -18.66
N GLY A 50 -15.62 -0.02 -18.51
CA GLY A 50 -15.14 0.44 -17.23
C GLY A 50 -15.09 1.96 -17.17
N VAL A 51 -15.22 2.50 -15.97
CA VAL A 51 -15.02 3.94 -15.74
C VAL A 51 -14.11 4.10 -14.53
N PHE A 52 -13.09 4.93 -14.70
CA PHE A 52 -12.15 5.29 -13.67
C PHE A 52 -12.22 6.80 -13.41
N LEU A 53 -12.53 7.19 -12.18
CA LEU A 53 -12.41 8.56 -11.71
C LEU A 53 -11.02 8.75 -11.10
N LYS A 54 -10.13 9.42 -11.80
CA LYS A 54 -8.77 9.72 -11.30
C LYS A 54 -8.81 10.84 -10.28
N ASN A 55 -9.16 10.48 -9.06
CA ASN A 55 -9.24 11.37 -7.91
C ASN A 55 -8.84 10.59 -6.66
N SER A 56 -7.91 11.12 -5.87
CA SER A 56 -7.36 10.50 -4.67
C SER A 56 -7.97 11.01 -3.36
N ASP A 57 -8.86 11.99 -3.43
CA ASP A 57 -9.53 12.47 -2.22
C ASP A 57 -10.49 11.41 -1.65
N PRO A 58 -10.73 11.44 -0.33
CA PRO A 58 -11.75 10.60 0.28
C PRO A 58 -13.09 10.76 -0.41
N MET A 59 -13.75 9.65 -0.74
CA MET A 59 -15.01 9.67 -1.44
C MET A 59 -15.97 8.57 -1.03
N GLU A 60 -17.24 8.80 -1.28
CA GLU A 60 -18.32 7.79 -1.19
C GLU A 60 -18.78 7.41 -2.58
N VAL A 61 -18.97 6.13 -2.81
CA VAL A 61 -19.61 5.60 -4.02
C VAL A 61 -20.96 5.00 -3.66
N ILE A 62 -22.01 5.37 -4.38
CA ILE A 62 -23.37 4.89 -4.14
C ILE A 62 -23.89 4.21 -5.40
N LEU A 63 -24.29 2.95 -5.28
CA LEU A 63 -24.96 2.19 -6.34
C LEU A 63 -26.47 2.26 -6.15
N GLN A 64 -27.18 2.67 -7.19
CA GLN A 64 -28.60 2.98 -7.14
C GLN A 64 -29.43 2.03 -8.03
N PRO A 65 -30.73 1.78 -7.68
CA PRO A 65 -31.57 0.79 -8.39
C PRO A 65 -31.88 1.09 -9.86
N THR A 66 -31.66 2.33 -10.35
CA THR A 66 -32.12 2.78 -11.68
C THR A 66 -31.33 2.35 -12.93
N PRO A 67 -30.38 1.47 -13.03
CA PRO A 67 -29.12 1.42 -12.32
C PRO A 67 -28.30 2.72 -12.54
N ALA A 68 -27.76 3.24 -11.46
CA ALA A 68 -26.92 4.43 -11.50
C ALA A 68 -25.78 4.33 -10.47
N ILE A 69 -24.75 5.11 -10.70
CA ILE A 69 -23.62 5.26 -9.78
C ILE A 69 -23.41 6.73 -9.46
N THR A 70 -23.19 7.04 -8.19
CA THR A 70 -22.83 8.38 -7.74
C THR A 70 -21.48 8.32 -7.06
N PHE A 71 -20.55 9.14 -7.52
CA PHE A 71 -19.31 9.46 -6.81
C PHE A 71 -19.52 10.78 -6.05
N ARG A 72 -19.22 10.76 -4.76
CA ARG A 72 -19.22 11.94 -3.91
C ARG A 72 -17.83 12.10 -3.32
N ALA A 73 -16.99 12.90 -3.96
CA ALA A 73 -15.64 13.23 -3.49
C ALA A 73 -15.67 14.50 -2.61
N LEU A 74 -14.77 14.56 -1.62
CA LEU A 74 -14.63 15.73 -0.75
C LEU A 74 -13.87 16.88 -1.42
N GLY A 75 -13.14 16.60 -2.48
CA GLY A 75 -12.32 17.58 -3.20
C GLY A 75 -11.77 17.05 -4.51
N GLY A 76 -10.70 17.66 -4.97
CA GLY A 76 -10.00 17.28 -6.20
C GLY A 76 -10.70 17.73 -7.48
N ILE A 77 -10.37 17.10 -8.58
CA ILE A 77 -10.91 17.38 -9.91
C ILE A 77 -11.71 16.23 -10.47
N ILE A 78 -12.60 16.49 -11.42
CA ILE A 78 -13.30 15.45 -12.18
C ILE A 78 -12.43 15.09 -13.39
N ASP A 79 -11.66 14.01 -13.28
CA ASP A 79 -10.85 13.43 -14.35
C ASP A 79 -11.34 12.00 -14.60
N LEU A 80 -12.14 11.78 -15.63
CA LEU A 80 -12.82 10.52 -15.92
C LEU A 80 -12.20 9.86 -17.16
N TYR A 81 -11.92 8.56 -17.01
CA TYR A 81 -11.50 7.67 -18.08
C TYR A 81 -12.60 6.65 -18.37
N PHE A 82 -13.08 6.64 -19.61
CA PHE A 82 -14.03 5.65 -20.09
C PHE A 82 -13.26 4.59 -20.89
N LEU A 83 -13.38 3.34 -20.48
CA LEU A 83 -12.64 2.20 -21.01
C LEU A 83 -13.64 1.25 -21.67
N LEU A 84 -13.67 1.28 -22.98
CA LEU A 84 -14.74 0.68 -23.78
C LEU A 84 -14.36 -0.68 -24.41
N GLY A 85 -13.24 -1.25 -24.08
CA GLY A 85 -12.83 -2.61 -24.43
C GLY A 85 -13.17 -3.12 -25.84
N PRO A 86 -12.61 -2.61 -26.93
CA PRO A 86 -12.66 -3.28 -28.22
C PRO A 86 -11.36 -3.98 -28.61
N THR A 87 -11.32 -4.53 -29.78
CA THR A 87 -10.25 -5.39 -30.30
C THR A 87 -8.82 -4.85 -30.10
N PRO A 88 -7.80 -5.74 -30.09
CA PRO A 88 -6.41 -5.43 -29.69
C PRO A 88 -5.69 -4.34 -30.50
N GLN A 89 -6.29 -3.83 -31.57
CA GLN A 89 -5.62 -2.96 -32.54
C GLN A 89 -6.05 -1.49 -32.49
N GLU A 90 -7.09 -1.12 -31.72
CA GLU A 90 -7.57 0.25 -31.66
C GLU A 90 -7.86 0.70 -30.23
N VAL A 91 -6.80 0.88 -29.44
CA VAL A 91 -6.90 1.54 -28.13
C VAL A 91 -6.97 3.06 -28.35
N ARG A 92 -8.12 3.66 -28.23
CA ARG A 92 -8.27 5.11 -28.13
C ARG A 92 -8.80 5.48 -26.75
N PHE A 93 -7.95 6.10 -25.96
CA PHE A 93 -8.34 6.70 -24.69
C PHE A 93 -9.17 7.96 -24.95
N LEU A 94 -10.35 8.03 -24.37
CA LEU A 94 -11.12 9.27 -24.32
C LEU A 94 -10.88 9.91 -22.96
N LYS A 95 -10.00 10.89 -22.90
CA LYS A 95 -9.82 11.76 -21.75
C LYS A 95 -10.78 12.95 -21.88
N LEU A 96 -11.68 13.09 -20.93
CA LEU A 96 -12.53 14.26 -20.78
C LEU A 96 -11.85 15.23 -19.80
N SER A 97 -10.96 16.07 -20.33
CA SER A 97 -10.56 17.31 -19.67
C SER A 97 -10.95 18.47 -20.59
N ASN A 98 -11.87 19.32 -20.13
CA ASN A 98 -12.33 20.52 -20.81
C ASN A 98 -12.75 20.35 -22.28
N SER A 99 -14.03 19.99 -22.46
CA SER A 99 -14.80 20.07 -23.72
C SER A 99 -14.53 19.05 -24.82
N TYR A 100 -15.65 18.48 -25.22
CA TYR A 100 -15.98 17.65 -26.38
C TYR A 100 -15.89 16.14 -26.25
N CYS A 101 -17.10 15.64 -26.21
CA CYS A 101 -17.54 14.28 -26.44
C CYS A 101 -17.19 13.80 -27.86
N VAL A 102 -17.02 12.51 -28.03
CA VAL A 102 -17.41 11.65 -29.19
C VAL A 102 -16.33 10.61 -29.45
N LEU A 103 -16.58 9.39 -29.48
CA LEU A 103 -17.43 8.48 -30.18
C LEU A 103 -16.95 7.05 -30.00
N LEU A 104 -17.87 6.22 -29.59
CA LEU A 104 -18.16 4.91 -30.12
C LEU A 104 -17.04 4.10 -30.76
N VAL A 105 -16.77 2.93 -30.20
CA VAL A 105 -16.99 1.66 -30.90
C VAL A 105 -16.82 0.47 -29.97
N CYS A 106 -17.86 -0.30 -29.88
CA CYS A 106 -18.03 -1.73 -29.61
C CYS A 106 -16.87 -2.53 -29.02
N CYS A 107 -17.11 -2.90 -27.87
CA CYS A 107 -17.17 -4.16 -27.16
C CYS A 107 -16.22 -5.26 -27.49
N LEU A 108 -15.47 -5.68 -26.51
CA LEU A 108 -15.20 -7.10 -26.26
C LEU A 108 -14.50 -7.27 -24.89
N SER A 109 -14.93 -8.22 -24.12
CA SER A 109 -14.45 -8.82 -22.89
C SER A 109 -13.91 -7.91 -21.76
N CYS A 110 -14.25 -8.27 -20.52
CA CYS A 110 -13.73 -7.66 -19.29
C CYS A 110 -12.20 -7.56 -19.25
N LEU A 111 -11.50 -8.49 -19.88
CA LEU A 111 -10.03 -8.51 -19.95
C LEU A 111 -9.46 -7.26 -20.65
N GLN A 112 -10.07 -6.83 -21.74
CA GLN A 112 -9.60 -5.66 -22.49
C GLN A 112 -9.83 -4.35 -21.70
N VAL A 113 -10.95 -4.26 -20.99
CA VAL A 113 -11.21 -3.12 -20.08
C VAL A 113 -10.15 -3.06 -18.99
N ILE A 114 -9.76 -4.20 -18.40
CA ILE A 114 -8.70 -4.27 -17.39
C ILE A 114 -7.33 -3.93 -17.99
N GLN A 115 -7.04 -4.37 -19.22
CA GLN A 115 -5.80 -3.99 -19.92
C GLN A 115 -5.73 -2.47 -20.12
N GLN A 116 -6.81 -1.85 -20.62
CA GLN A 116 -6.88 -0.39 -20.78
C GLN A 116 -6.76 0.33 -19.44
N TYR A 117 -7.38 -0.19 -18.38
CA TYR A 117 -7.26 0.37 -17.04
C TYR A 117 -5.81 0.34 -16.55
N THR A 118 -5.15 -0.81 -16.67
CA THR A 118 -3.75 -0.96 -16.27
C THR A 118 -2.77 -0.21 -17.16
N ASP A 119 -3.13 0.12 -18.40
CA ASP A 119 -2.34 1.03 -19.24
C ASP A 119 -2.42 2.49 -18.73
N VAL A 120 -3.52 2.87 -18.07
CA VAL A 120 -3.67 4.20 -17.46
C VAL A 120 -2.97 4.31 -16.11
N ILE A 121 -3.12 3.30 -15.24
CA ILE A 121 -2.61 3.34 -13.86
C ILE A 121 -1.21 2.70 -13.70
N GLY A 122 -0.71 2.06 -14.73
CA GLY A 122 0.47 1.21 -14.68
C GLY A 122 0.11 -0.26 -14.43
N ARG A 123 0.95 -1.15 -14.94
CA ARG A 123 0.82 -2.59 -14.70
C ARG A 123 1.54 -2.97 -13.41
N PRO A 124 0.99 -3.90 -12.62
CA PRO A 124 1.70 -4.41 -11.44
C PRO A 124 3.07 -4.99 -11.84
N ALA A 125 4.08 -4.69 -11.04
CA ALA A 125 5.37 -5.37 -11.17
C ALA A 125 5.22 -6.87 -10.90
N MET A 126 6.00 -7.69 -11.60
CA MET A 126 6.05 -9.11 -11.31
C MET A 126 6.81 -9.31 -10.00
N PRO A 127 6.19 -9.83 -8.94
CA PRO A 127 6.88 -10.10 -7.70
C PRO A 127 7.90 -11.24 -7.88
N PRO A 128 8.94 -11.32 -7.05
CA PRO A 128 9.82 -12.47 -7.04
C PRO A 128 9.03 -13.74 -6.71
N TYR A 129 9.46 -14.89 -7.22
CA TYR A 129 8.71 -16.15 -7.07
C TYR A 129 8.48 -16.54 -5.60
N TRP A 130 9.47 -16.31 -4.73
CA TRP A 130 9.34 -16.54 -3.29
C TRP A 130 8.28 -15.63 -2.62
N GLY A 131 8.04 -14.44 -3.19
CA GLY A 131 6.99 -13.52 -2.73
C GLY A 131 5.57 -14.06 -2.92
N LEU A 132 5.39 -15.05 -3.81
CA LEU A 132 4.13 -15.77 -4.02
C LEU A 132 3.95 -16.98 -3.09
N GLY A 133 4.95 -17.29 -2.27
CA GLY A 133 4.95 -18.38 -1.31
C GLY A 133 4.19 -18.07 -0.02
N PHE A 134 4.37 -18.93 0.98
CA PHE A 134 3.74 -18.73 2.29
C PHE A 134 4.62 -17.81 3.16
N HIS A 135 4.03 -16.74 3.64
CA HIS A 135 4.62 -15.77 4.57
C HIS A 135 4.06 -15.99 5.97
N LEU A 136 4.93 -16.26 6.93
CA LEU A 136 4.55 -16.41 8.33
C LEU A 136 4.76 -15.08 9.06
N CYS A 137 3.68 -14.35 9.30
CA CYS A 137 3.65 -13.08 10.00
C CYS A 137 2.77 -13.14 11.23
N ARG A 138 3.20 -12.45 12.27
CA ARG A 138 2.40 -12.26 13.48
C ARG A 138 2.87 -11.03 14.24
N TYR A 139 1.91 -10.20 14.70
CA TYR A 139 2.16 -9.21 15.74
C TYR A 139 2.44 -9.87 17.09
N ASN A 140 3.41 -9.31 17.83
CA ASN A 140 3.76 -9.73 19.19
C ASN A 140 4.34 -11.15 19.28
N TYR A 141 5.42 -11.40 18.56
CA TYR A 141 6.35 -12.47 18.93
C TYR A 141 7.05 -12.14 20.25
N GLY A 142 7.29 -10.85 20.52
CA GLY A 142 7.79 -10.30 21.77
C GLY A 142 9.28 -10.54 22.05
N SER A 143 9.94 -11.44 21.33
CA SER A 143 11.39 -11.66 21.43
C SER A 143 11.95 -12.47 20.28
N MET A 144 13.27 -12.35 20.07
CA MET A 144 14.00 -13.15 19.09
C MET A 144 13.88 -14.65 19.34
N ASN A 145 13.97 -15.06 20.61
CA ASN A 145 13.83 -16.47 20.98
C ASN A 145 12.47 -17.05 20.57
N ARG A 146 11.40 -16.27 20.73
CA ARG A 146 10.05 -16.72 20.34
C ARG A 146 9.89 -16.75 18.82
N THR A 147 10.44 -15.78 18.09
CA THR A 147 10.45 -15.81 16.63
C THR A 147 11.16 -17.06 16.11
N ARG A 148 12.34 -17.36 16.65
CA ARG A 148 13.13 -18.55 16.30
C ARG A 148 12.38 -19.84 16.62
N GLU A 149 11.82 -19.96 17.83
CA GLU A 149 11.03 -21.14 18.22
C GLU A 149 9.88 -21.43 17.25
N ILE A 150 9.15 -20.40 16.85
CA ILE A 150 8.02 -20.54 15.92
C ILE A 150 8.54 -20.93 14.52
N TRP A 151 9.60 -20.31 14.03
CA TRP A 151 10.23 -20.64 12.77
C TRP A 151 10.69 -22.11 12.73
N GLU A 152 11.43 -22.56 13.75
CA GLU A 152 11.90 -23.93 13.86
C GLU A 152 10.74 -24.94 13.95
N ARG A 153 9.75 -24.66 14.77
CA ARG A 153 8.57 -25.53 14.97
C ARG A 153 7.75 -25.65 13.68
N THR A 154 7.57 -24.57 12.93
CA THR A 154 6.83 -24.58 11.65
C THR A 154 7.56 -25.43 10.62
N ARG A 155 8.89 -25.31 10.53
CA ARG A 155 9.72 -26.15 9.65
C ARG A 155 9.71 -27.62 10.07
N ALA A 156 9.85 -27.89 11.36
CA ALA A 156 9.82 -29.25 11.90
C ALA A 156 8.47 -29.96 11.67
N ALA A 157 7.38 -29.19 11.61
CA ALA A 157 6.06 -29.71 11.25
C ALA A 157 5.91 -30.03 9.76
N GLY A 158 6.92 -29.78 8.93
CA GLY A 158 6.87 -29.99 7.49
C GLY A 158 5.98 -29.00 6.74
N ILE A 159 5.64 -27.87 7.34
CA ILE A 159 4.88 -26.83 6.69
C ILE A 159 5.84 -26.02 5.82
N PRO A 160 5.69 -26.06 4.48
CA PRO A 160 6.53 -25.26 3.60
C PRO A 160 6.17 -23.80 3.74
N PHE A 161 7.15 -22.95 4.03
CA PHE A 161 7.00 -21.50 3.99
C PHE A 161 8.32 -20.84 3.57
N ASP A 162 8.21 -19.70 2.93
CA ASP A 162 9.32 -19.06 2.26
C ASP A 162 9.83 -17.84 3.01
N VAL A 163 8.95 -17.19 3.80
CA VAL A 163 9.25 -15.89 4.39
C VAL A 163 8.83 -15.84 5.86
N GLN A 164 9.77 -15.51 6.73
CA GLN A 164 9.52 -15.17 8.12
C GLN A 164 9.43 -13.64 8.27
N TRP A 165 8.40 -13.17 8.95
CA TRP A 165 8.22 -11.75 9.28
C TRP A 165 8.40 -11.50 10.78
N ASN A 166 8.80 -10.26 11.10
CA ASN A 166 8.52 -9.65 12.39
C ASN A 166 7.73 -8.36 12.20
N ASP A 167 6.71 -8.21 13.03
CA ASP A 167 5.86 -7.04 13.09
C ASP A 167 6.46 -5.96 14.01
N LEU A 168 5.80 -4.83 14.20
CA LEU A 168 6.27 -3.64 14.93
C LEU A 168 7.00 -3.92 16.26
N ASP A 169 6.67 -5.02 16.92
CA ASP A 169 7.21 -5.38 18.24
C ASP A 169 8.71 -5.75 18.21
N TYR A 170 9.32 -5.88 17.02
CA TYR A 170 10.77 -6.04 16.96
C TYR A 170 11.52 -4.70 17.10
N MET A 171 10.86 -3.59 16.82
CA MET A 171 11.44 -2.25 16.87
C MET A 171 11.78 -1.82 18.30
N ASP A 172 12.77 -0.95 18.44
CA ASP A 172 12.98 -0.22 19.69
C ASP A 172 11.86 0.79 19.91
N THR A 173 10.96 0.48 20.84
CA THR A 173 9.83 1.35 21.20
C THR A 173 8.98 1.83 20.00
N ALA A 174 8.74 0.92 19.03
CA ALA A 174 8.00 1.16 17.80
C ALA A 174 8.57 2.31 16.94
N LYS A 175 9.90 2.45 16.90
CA LYS A 175 10.62 3.38 16.04
C LYS A 175 11.13 2.66 14.80
N ASP A 176 10.70 3.12 13.64
CA ASP A 176 11.15 2.55 12.37
C ASP A 176 12.68 2.63 12.19
N PHE A 177 13.22 1.71 11.40
CA PHE A 177 14.66 1.57 11.16
C PHE A 177 15.49 1.30 12.41
N THR A 178 14.86 0.70 13.43
CA THR A 178 15.52 0.23 14.65
C THR A 178 15.07 -1.18 15.01
N TYR A 179 15.79 -1.85 15.90
CA TYR A 179 15.28 -3.03 16.59
C TYR A 179 15.68 -3.03 18.09
N ASP A 180 14.85 -3.63 18.92
CA ASP A 180 15.11 -3.75 20.35
C ASP A 180 16.32 -4.69 20.59
N ARG A 181 17.46 -4.09 20.89
CA ARG A 181 18.75 -4.78 21.08
C ARG A 181 18.76 -5.77 22.23
N ASN A 182 17.78 -5.71 23.14
CA ASN A 182 17.65 -6.62 24.26
C ASN A 182 16.70 -7.79 23.92
N LYS A 183 15.47 -7.49 23.50
CA LYS A 183 14.47 -8.50 23.19
C LYS A 183 14.74 -9.23 21.87
N PHE A 184 15.32 -8.53 20.91
CA PHE A 184 15.67 -9.06 19.59
C PHE A 184 17.18 -9.12 19.37
N ALA A 185 17.95 -9.31 20.48
CA ALA A 185 19.37 -9.61 20.40
C ALA A 185 19.59 -10.83 19.50
N GLY A 186 20.55 -10.72 18.57
CA GLY A 186 20.84 -11.77 17.59
C GLY A 186 19.92 -11.77 16.37
N LEU A 187 19.20 -10.68 16.10
CA LEU A 187 18.37 -10.53 14.89
C LEU A 187 19.20 -10.65 13.62
N PRO A 188 20.35 -9.97 13.45
CA PRO A 188 21.18 -10.11 12.24
C PRO A 188 21.64 -11.57 12.02
N GLU A 189 22.06 -12.25 13.05
CA GLU A 189 22.49 -13.66 12.97
C GLU A 189 21.35 -14.58 12.57
N PHE A 190 20.14 -14.32 13.07
CA PHE A 190 18.95 -15.06 12.68
C PHE A 190 18.56 -14.81 11.23
N VAL A 191 18.63 -13.59 10.76
CA VAL A 191 18.38 -13.25 9.35
C VAL A 191 19.37 -13.99 8.45
N HIS A 192 20.66 -13.98 8.82
CA HIS A 192 21.67 -14.74 8.10
C HIS A 192 21.38 -16.25 8.07
N GLU A 193 20.94 -16.82 9.19
CA GLU A 193 20.53 -18.24 9.25
C GLU A 193 19.35 -18.56 8.33
N ILE A 194 18.31 -17.73 8.33
CA ILE A 194 17.16 -17.87 7.42
C ILE A 194 17.62 -17.88 5.96
N HIS A 195 18.50 -16.93 5.57
CA HIS A 195 19.03 -16.87 4.22
C HIS A 195 19.89 -18.10 3.87
N SER A 196 20.64 -18.64 4.82
CA SER A 196 21.49 -19.80 4.59
C SER A 196 20.72 -21.08 4.22
N VAL A 197 19.42 -21.12 4.56
CA VAL A 197 18.51 -22.23 4.21
C VAL A 197 17.58 -21.90 3.03
N GLY A 198 17.88 -20.82 2.30
CA GLY A 198 17.11 -20.39 1.11
C GLY A 198 15.76 -19.74 1.40
N MET A 199 15.52 -19.32 2.64
CA MET A 199 14.33 -18.58 3.05
C MET A 199 14.61 -17.08 3.09
N HIS A 200 13.55 -16.28 3.25
CA HIS A 200 13.63 -14.83 3.30
C HIS A 200 13.09 -14.29 4.62
N TYR A 201 13.57 -13.12 5.00
CA TYR A 201 13.13 -12.39 6.18
C TYR A 201 12.62 -11.01 5.80
N ILE A 202 11.46 -10.63 6.31
CA ILE A 202 10.89 -9.29 6.11
C ILE A 202 10.58 -8.67 7.48
N PRO A 203 11.28 -7.61 7.87
CA PRO A 203 10.85 -6.74 8.97
C PRO A 203 9.75 -5.82 8.46
N LEU A 204 8.72 -5.59 9.26
CA LEU A 204 7.74 -4.56 8.97
C LEU A 204 8.41 -3.19 9.09
N ILE A 205 8.14 -2.31 8.15
CA ILE A 205 8.55 -0.89 8.17
C ILE A 205 7.31 -0.06 7.90
N ASP A 206 7.08 0.93 8.74
CA ASP A 206 5.95 1.85 8.67
C ASP A 206 6.44 3.26 8.31
N PRO A 207 5.69 4.09 7.60
CA PRO A 207 6.13 5.44 7.26
C PRO A 207 6.08 6.44 8.44
N GLY A 208 5.63 6.01 9.60
CA GLY A 208 5.47 6.86 10.77
C GLY A 208 6.76 7.07 11.56
N ILE A 209 7.44 8.18 11.38
CA ILE A 209 8.71 8.51 12.04
C ILE A 209 8.46 9.19 13.40
N SER A 210 9.04 8.64 14.47
CA SER A 210 8.98 9.28 15.80
C SER A 210 9.66 10.64 15.79
N ASN A 211 9.08 11.62 16.49
CA ASN A 211 9.67 12.94 16.68
C ASN A 211 9.79 13.31 18.17
N SER A 212 9.84 12.33 19.03
CA SER A 212 9.91 12.52 20.49
C SER A 212 11.33 12.44 21.05
N GLU A 213 12.29 12.02 20.27
CA GLU A 213 13.70 11.87 20.68
C GLU A 213 14.44 13.20 20.66
N PHE A 214 15.48 13.30 21.49
CA PHE A 214 16.38 14.44 21.43
C PHE A 214 17.21 14.42 20.14
N LYS A 215 17.60 15.60 19.71
CA LYS A 215 18.45 15.76 18.51
C LYS A 215 19.67 14.83 18.56
N SER A 216 19.97 14.22 17.44
CA SER A 216 21.04 13.23 17.23
C SER A 216 20.85 11.87 17.92
N GLN A 217 19.67 11.58 18.46
CA GLN A 217 19.36 10.26 19.03
C GLN A 217 18.57 9.35 18.07
N TYR A 218 17.94 9.95 17.07
CA TYR A 218 17.17 9.20 16.09
C TYR A 218 17.38 9.77 14.68
N PRO A 219 18.39 9.25 13.95
CA PRO A 219 18.77 9.74 12.63
C PRO A 219 17.64 9.87 11.63
N PRO A 220 16.65 8.95 11.54
CA PRO A 220 15.55 9.10 10.60
C PRO A 220 14.76 10.42 10.76
N TYR A 221 14.54 10.87 11.99
CA TYR A 221 13.89 12.15 12.23
C TYR A 221 14.80 13.33 11.89
N ASP A 222 16.04 13.30 12.36
CA ASP A 222 17.01 14.40 12.16
C ASP A 222 17.29 14.63 10.67
N GLU A 223 17.48 13.55 9.90
CA GLU A 223 17.72 13.62 8.46
C GLU A 223 16.47 14.13 7.73
N GLY A 224 15.29 13.61 8.07
CA GLY A 224 14.01 14.06 7.49
C GLY A 224 13.75 15.55 7.71
N ILE A 225 14.09 16.09 8.88
CA ILE A 225 14.04 17.54 9.15
C ILE A 225 15.04 18.29 8.28
N SER A 226 16.28 17.81 8.18
CA SER A 226 17.34 18.47 7.39
C SER A 226 17.03 18.51 5.90
N MET A 227 16.37 17.48 5.38
CA MET A 227 15.94 17.35 3.99
C MET A 227 14.57 17.97 3.72
N ASN A 228 13.88 18.43 4.77
CA ASN A 228 12.54 19.05 4.72
C ASN A 228 11.46 18.14 4.09
N VAL A 229 11.53 16.82 4.32
CA VAL A 229 10.69 15.83 3.62
C VAL A 229 9.38 15.51 4.32
N PHE A 230 9.11 16.02 5.53
CA PHE A 230 7.89 15.67 6.24
C PHE A 230 6.68 16.48 5.77
N VAL A 231 5.51 15.84 5.77
CA VAL A 231 4.21 16.48 5.53
C VAL A 231 4.06 17.69 6.45
N LYS A 232 3.70 18.83 5.90
CA LYS A 232 3.54 20.08 6.63
C LYS A 232 2.14 20.20 7.25
N ASN A 233 2.03 20.94 8.33
CA ASN A 233 0.73 21.20 8.96
C ASN A 233 -0.09 22.30 8.26
N SER A 234 0.51 23.03 7.32
CA SER A 234 -0.16 24.00 6.45
C SER A 234 0.59 24.16 5.12
N ALA A 235 0.00 24.89 4.18
CA ALA A 235 0.59 25.16 2.87
C ALA A 235 1.73 26.19 2.90
N GLU A 236 2.04 26.79 4.05
CA GLU A 236 3.14 27.75 4.16
C GLU A 236 4.49 27.04 4.02
N PRO A 237 5.46 27.60 3.25
CA PRO A 237 6.74 26.96 3.01
C PRO A 237 7.53 26.58 4.27
N ASP A 238 7.48 27.43 5.29
CA ASP A 238 8.21 27.26 6.56
C ASP A 238 7.33 26.61 7.65
N ALA A 239 6.17 26.08 7.29
CA ALA A 239 5.30 25.41 8.25
C ALA A 239 6.03 24.21 8.90
N PRO A 240 5.85 23.98 10.19
CA PRO A 240 6.41 22.82 10.85
C PRO A 240 5.75 21.53 10.33
N PRO A 241 6.40 20.36 10.52
CA PRO A 241 5.79 19.08 10.20
C PRO A 241 4.44 18.89 10.88
N PHE A 242 3.51 18.25 10.16
CA PHE A 242 2.29 17.75 10.75
C PHE A 242 2.63 16.67 11.77
N VAL A 243 2.08 16.77 12.97
CA VAL A 243 2.30 15.84 14.07
C VAL A 243 1.00 15.11 14.41
N GLY A 244 1.08 13.81 14.46
CA GLY A 244 -0.02 12.93 14.84
C GLY A 244 0.44 11.78 15.71
N LYS A 245 -0.33 10.70 15.71
CA LYS A 245 -0.04 9.46 16.44
C LYS A 245 -0.36 8.25 15.57
N VAL A 246 0.43 7.23 15.72
CA VAL A 246 0.17 5.90 15.16
C VAL A 246 0.44 4.85 16.24
N TRP A 247 1.39 3.94 16.06
CA TRP A 247 1.74 2.90 17.03
C TRP A 247 2.58 3.41 18.20
N ASN A 248 3.48 4.37 17.93
CA ASN A 248 4.23 5.02 18.98
C ASN A 248 3.31 5.88 19.85
N THR A 249 3.53 5.82 21.13
CA THR A 249 2.62 6.41 22.12
C THR A 249 2.75 7.92 22.24
N VAL A 250 3.82 8.52 21.70
CA VAL A 250 4.16 9.92 21.94
C VAL A 250 3.75 10.79 20.76
N SER A 251 4.51 10.83 19.71
CA SER A 251 4.16 11.63 18.52
C SER A 251 4.90 11.15 17.28
N THR A 252 4.31 11.40 16.12
CA THR A 252 4.77 10.88 14.83
C THR A 252 4.66 11.97 13.78
N VAL A 253 5.61 11.98 12.85
CA VAL A 253 5.58 12.73 11.60
C VAL A 253 5.66 11.75 10.44
N TRP A 254 5.25 12.16 9.23
CA TRP A 254 5.25 11.30 8.05
C TRP A 254 6.01 11.93 6.90
N PRO A 255 6.84 11.18 6.18
CA PRO A 255 7.42 11.65 4.93
C PRO A 255 6.33 12.02 3.93
N ASP A 256 6.51 13.12 3.24
CA ASP A 256 5.75 13.45 2.03
C ASP A 256 6.41 12.74 0.85
N PHE A 257 5.90 11.59 0.45
CA PHE A 257 6.45 10.81 -0.66
C PHE A 257 6.30 11.50 -2.02
N THR A 258 5.63 12.65 -2.11
CA THR A 258 5.59 13.50 -3.30
C THR A 258 6.70 14.55 -3.30
N HIS A 259 7.41 14.72 -2.19
CA HIS A 259 8.51 15.68 -2.08
C HIS A 259 9.73 15.24 -2.92
N PRO A 260 10.42 16.16 -3.63
CA PRO A 260 11.58 15.82 -4.48
C PRO A 260 12.68 15.02 -3.77
N ASN A 261 12.92 15.26 -2.49
CA ASN A 261 13.96 14.59 -1.70
C ASN A 261 13.47 13.28 -1.04
N ALA A 262 12.19 12.92 -1.16
CA ALA A 262 11.62 11.79 -0.44
C ALA A 262 12.26 10.45 -0.83
N THR A 263 12.53 10.25 -2.11
CA THR A 263 13.18 9.03 -2.61
C THR A 263 14.58 8.87 -2.02
N GLU A 264 15.38 9.94 -2.01
CA GLU A 264 16.73 9.91 -1.42
C GLU A 264 16.66 9.62 0.07
N TYR A 265 15.84 10.37 0.80
CA TYR A 265 15.63 10.18 2.24
C TYR A 265 15.27 8.73 2.56
N TRP A 266 14.21 8.22 1.95
CA TRP A 266 13.68 6.88 2.24
C TRP A 266 14.68 5.78 1.88
N THR A 267 15.37 5.94 0.76
CA THR A 267 16.45 5.03 0.33
C THR A 267 17.59 4.98 1.35
N ASN A 268 17.99 6.12 1.89
CA ASN A 268 19.05 6.19 2.91
C ASN A 268 18.65 5.42 4.18
N GLN A 269 17.39 5.61 4.66
CA GLN A 269 16.89 4.91 5.84
C GLN A 269 16.83 3.41 5.62
N LEU A 270 16.24 2.98 4.50
CA LEU A 270 16.15 1.56 4.13
C LEU A 270 17.55 0.93 4.01
N LYS A 271 18.48 1.61 3.33
CA LYS A 271 19.84 1.11 3.13
C LYS A 271 20.57 0.96 4.46
N SER A 272 20.51 1.97 5.32
CA SER A 272 21.17 1.94 6.63
C SER A 272 20.67 0.77 7.47
N PHE A 273 19.36 0.57 7.51
CA PHE A 273 18.75 -0.52 8.26
C PHE A 273 19.01 -1.90 7.64
N HIS A 274 19.00 -1.98 6.31
CA HIS A 274 19.38 -3.20 5.60
C HIS A 274 20.83 -3.60 5.89
N ASP A 275 21.77 -2.67 5.80
CA ASP A 275 23.18 -2.94 6.05
C ASP A 275 23.40 -3.41 7.50
N GLU A 276 22.60 -2.95 8.44
CA GLU A 276 22.65 -3.36 9.85
C GLU A 276 22.11 -4.77 10.10
N VAL A 277 20.96 -5.12 9.47
CA VAL A 277 20.27 -6.39 9.75
C VAL A 277 20.42 -7.43 8.65
N THR A 278 21.14 -7.11 7.57
CA THR A 278 21.33 -8.00 6.41
C THR A 278 20.02 -8.56 5.86
N CYS A 279 18.98 -7.70 5.82
CA CYS A 279 17.69 -8.05 5.22
C CYS A 279 17.85 -8.32 3.73
N VAL A 280 17.12 -9.27 3.19
CA VAL A 280 17.05 -9.48 1.74
C VAL A 280 16.27 -8.35 1.11
N TYR A 281 16.94 -7.71 0.18
CA TYR A 281 16.44 -6.90 -0.92
C TYR A 281 14.95 -6.48 -0.81
N LEU A 282 14.74 -5.22 -0.55
CA LEU A 282 13.49 -4.50 -0.77
C LEU A 282 13.56 -3.73 -2.12
N PRO A 283 13.54 -4.42 -3.29
CA PRO A 283 13.58 -3.70 -4.56
C PRO A 283 12.21 -3.16 -4.98
N THR A 284 11.15 -3.52 -4.26
CA THR A 284 9.79 -3.36 -4.78
C THR A 284 8.94 -2.29 -4.11
N ILE A 285 9.41 -1.65 -3.05
CA ILE A 285 8.67 -0.55 -2.40
C ILE A 285 9.11 0.83 -2.94
N LEU A 286 10.19 0.89 -3.72
CA LEU A 286 10.73 2.15 -4.26
C LEU A 286 10.22 2.53 -5.67
N GLU A 287 9.32 1.75 -6.25
CA GLU A 287 8.68 2.05 -7.54
C GLU A 287 7.19 2.42 -7.41
N ILE A 288 6.83 3.17 -6.35
CA ILE A 288 5.49 3.77 -6.25
C ILE A 288 5.60 5.27 -6.49
#